data_bee32ddc78661d7b75633f861af23f36
#
_entry.id   bee32ddc78661d7b75633f861af23f36
#
_cell.length_a   1.000
_cell.length_b   1.000
_cell.length_c   1.000
_cell.angle_alpha   90.00
_cell.angle_beta   90.00
_cell.angle_gamma   90.00
#
_symmetry.space_group_name_H-M   'P 1'
#
loop_
_entity.id
_entity.type
_entity.pdbx_description
1 polymer ?
#
loop_
_entity_poly.entity_id
_entity_poly.type
_entity_poly.pdbx_seq_one_letter_code
_entity_poly.pdbx_strand_id
1 'polypeptide(L)'
;MEIEVGDFVRTKQGKIAKLIEVSKNNYYWFDNWIYKESGIPHQGFRIEDTERIGIVKHSKNIIDLIEVGDYVNGERILDITGDYIHTNETDHNRFYLAKHIKTILTKEQYKANCYTVERKE
;
A
#
# COMPACT_ATOMS: atom_id res chain seq x y z
N MET A 1 7.01 -16.23 4.49
CA MET A 1 5.82 -15.38 4.36
C MET A 1 4.87 -16.05 3.37
N GLU A 2 3.71 -16.45 3.85
CA GLU A 2 2.71 -17.10 2.99
C GLU A 2 1.63 -16.09 2.61
N ILE A 3 1.61 -15.75 1.33
CA ILE A 3 0.63 -14.83 0.77
C ILE A 3 -0.41 -15.66 0.04
N GLU A 4 -1.69 -15.40 0.32
CA GLU A 4 -2.81 -16.12 -0.27
C GLU A 4 -3.61 -15.24 -1.21
N VAL A 5 -4.31 -15.86 -2.16
CA VAL A 5 -5.25 -15.13 -3.03
C VAL A 5 -6.26 -14.39 -2.15
N GLY A 6 -6.46 -13.12 -2.47
CA GLY A 6 -7.30 -12.23 -1.67
C GLY A 6 -6.52 -11.39 -0.67
N ASP A 7 -5.25 -11.70 -0.43
CA ASP A 7 -4.43 -10.86 0.43
C ASP A 7 -4.05 -9.57 -0.29
N PHE A 8 -4.09 -8.48 0.45
CA PHE A 8 -3.43 -7.25 0.05
C PHE A 8 -1.99 -7.31 0.51
N VAL A 9 -1.08 -6.73 -0.27
CA VAL A 9 0.33 -6.62 0.07
C VAL A 9 0.77 -5.17 0.03
N ARG A 10 1.77 -4.85 0.83
CA ARG A 10 2.43 -3.54 0.81
C ARG A 10 3.92 -3.77 0.62
N THR A 11 4.52 -3.04 -0.31
CA THR A 11 5.95 -3.13 -0.58
C THR A 11 6.73 -2.05 0.17
N LYS A 12 8.05 -2.18 0.20
CA LYS A 12 8.95 -1.15 0.76
C LYS A 12 8.76 0.20 0.10
N GLN A 13 8.39 0.20 -1.18
CA GLN A 13 8.14 1.42 -1.93
C GLN A 13 6.75 1.99 -1.70
N GLY A 14 5.96 1.35 -0.85
CA GLY A 14 4.62 1.79 -0.51
C GLY A 14 3.55 1.40 -1.52
N LYS A 15 3.86 0.51 -2.46
CA LYS A 15 2.83 0.04 -3.38
C LYS A 15 1.93 -0.96 -2.68
N ILE A 16 0.61 -0.78 -2.85
CA ILE A 16 -0.40 -1.69 -2.34
C ILE A 16 -1.11 -2.33 -3.52
N ALA A 17 -1.27 -3.65 -3.47
CA ALA A 17 -1.98 -4.42 -4.48
C ALA A 17 -2.58 -5.65 -3.84
N LYS A 18 -3.57 -6.24 -4.52
CA LYS A 18 -4.24 -7.44 -4.06
C LYS A 18 -3.83 -8.63 -4.93
N LEU A 19 -3.46 -9.73 -4.30
CA LEU A 19 -3.15 -10.96 -5.01
C LEU A 19 -4.45 -11.58 -5.55
N ILE A 20 -4.54 -11.72 -6.87
CA ILE A 20 -5.75 -12.22 -7.52
C ILE A 20 -5.60 -13.64 -8.05
N GLU A 21 -4.38 -14.08 -8.33
CA GLU A 21 -4.16 -15.41 -8.89
C GLU A 21 -2.76 -15.92 -8.57
N VAL A 22 -2.65 -17.21 -8.33
CA VAL A 22 -1.38 -17.93 -8.25
C VAL A 22 -1.38 -18.97 -9.36
N SER A 23 -0.49 -18.83 -10.33
CA SER A 23 -0.41 -19.76 -11.46
C SER A 23 0.27 -21.07 -11.06
N LYS A 24 0.17 -22.08 -11.95
CA LYS A 24 0.78 -23.39 -11.74
C LYS A 24 2.31 -23.35 -11.60
N ASN A 25 2.93 -22.28 -12.07
CA ASN A 25 4.38 -22.10 -12.01
C ASN A 25 4.81 -21.26 -10.80
N ASN A 26 3.95 -21.17 -9.78
CA ASN A 26 4.21 -20.38 -8.58
C ASN A 26 4.45 -18.89 -8.88
N TYR A 27 3.71 -18.38 -9.86
CA TYR A 27 3.76 -16.97 -10.23
C TYR A 27 2.58 -16.26 -9.61
N TYR A 28 2.87 -15.22 -8.82
CA TYR A 28 1.87 -14.37 -8.18
C TYR A 28 1.44 -13.27 -9.13
N TRP A 29 0.13 -13.09 -9.31
CA TRP A 29 -0.43 -12.06 -10.18
C TRP A 29 -1.35 -11.15 -9.38
N PHE A 30 -1.10 -9.84 -9.45
CA PHE A 30 -1.80 -8.83 -8.67
C PHE A 30 -2.73 -7.98 -9.53
N ASP A 31 -3.68 -7.31 -8.88
CA ASP A 31 -4.65 -6.43 -9.54
C ASP A 31 -4.07 -5.11 -10.02
N ASN A 32 -2.83 -4.80 -9.61
CA ASN A 32 -2.14 -3.58 -9.97
C ASN A 32 -0.64 -3.88 -10.08
N TRP A 33 0.12 -2.96 -10.67
CA TRP A 33 1.56 -3.16 -10.69
C TRP A 33 2.11 -3.18 -9.26
N ILE A 34 3.08 -4.01 -9.03
CA ILE A 34 3.62 -4.24 -7.69
C ILE A 34 5.06 -3.74 -7.56
N TYR A 35 5.79 -3.68 -8.66
CA TYR A 35 7.12 -3.11 -8.71
C TYR A 35 7.42 -2.61 -10.12
N LYS A 36 8.45 -1.77 -10.22
CA LYS A 36 8.97 -1.30 -11.51
C LYS A 36 10.42 -1.72 -11.65
N GLU A 37 10.78 -2.15 -12.84
CA GLU A 37 12.17 -2.47 -13.20
C GLU A 37 12.51 -1.71 -14.48
N SER A 38 13.57 -0.90 -14.43
CA SER A 38 13.95 -0.03 -15.55
C SER A 38 12.79 0.83 -16.05
N GLY A 39 11.94 1.29 -15.12
CA GLY A 39 10.77 2.10 -15.44
C GLY A 39 9.55 1.32 -15.93
N ILE A 40 9.67 0.02 -16.11
CA ILE A 40 8.57 -0.83 -16.59
C ILE A 40 7.80 -1.39 -15.41
N PRO A 41 6.47 -1.13 -15.32
CA PRO A 41 5.67 -1.68 -14.23
C PRO A 41 5.38 -3.16 -14.44
N HIS A 42 5.44 -3.93 -13.36
CA HIS A 42 5.15 -5.36 -13.34
C HIS A 42 4.04 -5.66 -12.36
N GLN A 43 3.04 -6.43 -12.80
CA GLN A 43 1.91 -6.85 -11.97
C GLN A 43 2.11 -8.20 -11.30
N GLY A 44 3.22 -8.84 -11.56
CA GLY A 44 3.44 -10.17 -11.03
C GLY A 44 4.90 -10.51 -10.84
N PHE A 45 5.13 -11.56 -10.04
CA PHE A 45 6.48 -12.08 -9.81
C PHE A 45 6.41 -13.52 -9.30
N ARG A 46 7.54 -14.22 -9.37
CA ARG A 46 7.63 -15.59 -8.84
C ARG A 46 7.73 -15.55 -7.32
N ILE A 47 7.19 -16.56 -6.66
CA ILE A 47 7.22 -16.67 -5.20
C ILE A 47 8.63 -16.48 -4.64
N GLU A 48 9.65 -17.03 -5.34
CA GLU A 48 11.04 -16.92 -4.90
C GLU A 48 11.52 -15.46 -4.81
N ASP A 49 10.88 -14.55 -5.55
CA ASP A 49 11.28 -13.16 -5.60
C ASP A 49 10.59 -12.28 -4.54
N THR A 50 9.77 -12.86 -3.67
CA THR A 50 9.01 -12.11 -2.65
C THR A 50 9.91 -11.19 -1.83
N GLU A 51 11.04 -11.69 -1.38
CA GLU A 51 11.99 -10.91 -0.58
C GLU A 51 12.66 -9.82 -1.42
N ARG A 52 13.04 -10.15 -2.66
CA ARG A 52 13.65 -9.18 -3.58
C ARG A 52 12.69 -8.03 -3.90
N ILE A 53 11.42 -8.34 -4.10
CA ILE A 53 10.39 -7.33 -4.39
C ILE A 53 10.15 -6.44 -3.15
N GLY A 54 10.41 -6.96 -1.96
CA GLY A 54 10.34 -6.18 -0.73
C GLY A 54 8.94 -6.04 -0.17
N ILE A 55 8.19 -7.14 -0.11
CA ILE A 55 6.88 -7.13 0.55
C ILE A 55 7.10 -7.05 2.05
N VAL A 56 6.54 -6.04 2.69
CA VAL A 56 6.71 -5.79 4.12
C VAL A 56 5.50 -6.18 4.95
N LYS A 57 4.33 -6.23 4.34
CA LYS A 57 3.07 -6.61 5.01
C LYS A 57 2.14 -7.30 4.03
N HIS A 58 1.30 -8.21 4.55
CA HIS A 58 0.18 -8.76 3.81
C HIS A 58 -0.98 -9.06 4.77
N SER A 59 -2.20 -8.90 4.31
CA SER A 59 -3.40 -9.21 5.09
C SER A 59 -4.62 -9.22 4.17
N LYS A 60 -5.65 -9.94 4.58
CA LYS A 60 -6.96 -9.89 3.90
C LYS A 60 -7.73 -8.62 4.28
N ASN A 61 -7.33 -7.94 5.36
CA ASN A 61 -7.94 -6.69 5.78
C ASN A 61 -7.03 -5.52 5.39
N ILE A 62 -7.53 -4.65 4.51
CA ILE A 62 -6.75 -3.52 3.99
C ILE A 62 -6.24 -2.59 5.10
N ILE A 63 -6.96 -2.47 6.20
CA ILE A 63 -6.55 -1.62 7.32
C ILE A 63 -5.20 -2.06 7.89
N ASP A 64 -4.91 -3.35 7.90
CA ASP A 64 -3.65 -3.88 8.43
C ASP A 64 -2.42 -3.40 7.65
N LEU A 65 -2.63 -2.91 6.42
CA LEU A 65 -1.56 -2.46 5.55
C LEU A 65 -1.33 -0.96 5.64
N ILE A 66 -2.26 -0.23 6.23
CA ILE A 66 -2.21 1.23 6.31
C ILE A 66 -1.37 1.65 7.50
N GLU A 67 -0.61 2.72 7.34
CA GLU A 67 0.28 3.26 8.36
C GLU A 67 0.00 4.74 8.60
N VAL A 68 0.33 5.21 9.80
CA VAL A 68 0.28 6.63 10.11
C VAL A 68 1.16 7.39 9.11
N GLY A 69 0.63 8.48 8.58
CA GLY A 69 1.28 9.27 7.54
C GLY A 69 0.82 8.96 6.13
N ASP A 70 0.14 7.83 5.92
CA ASP A 70 -0.51 7.54 4.64
C ASP A 70 -1.72 8.46 4.45
N TYR A 71 -2.21 8.52 3.21
CA TYR A 71 -3.43 9.27 2.89
C TYR A 71 -4.52 8.30 2.50
N VAL A 72 -5.67 8.41 3.15
CA VAL A 72 -6.87 7.63 2.83
C VAL A 72 -7.95 8.59 2.38
N ASN A 73 -8.50 8.36 1.20
CA ASN A 73 -9.50 9.24 0.61
C ASN A 73 -9.04 10.71 0.57
N GLY A 74 -7.73 10.91 0.36
CA GLY A 74 -7.14 12.24 0.31
C GLY A 74 -6.81 12.86 1.66
N GLU A 75 -7.10 12.18 2.77
CA GLU A 75 -6.87 12.70 4.12
C GLU A 75 -5.70 11.97 4.78
N ARG A 76 -4.81 12.74 5.39
CA ARG A 76 -3.65 12.18 6.07
C ARG A 76 -4.07 11.45 7.35
N ILE A 77 -3.54 10.26 7.53
CA ILE A 77 -3.80 9.45 8.73
C ILE A 77 -2.92 9.93 9.87
N LEU A 78 -3.57 10.27 10.99
CA LEU A 78 -2.90 10.70 12.20
C LEU A 78 -2.73 9.56 13.20
N ASP A 79 -3.69 8.63 13.22
CA ASP A 79 -3.66 7.52 14.17
C ASP A 79 -4.50 6.36 13.65
N ILE A 80 -4.21 5.16 14.13
CA ILE A 80 -4.95 3.95 13.80
C ILE A 80 -5.26 3.24 15.11
N THR A 81 -6.54 3.01 15.37
CA THR A 81 -7.00 2.34 16.58
C THR A 81 -7.89 1.15 16.18
N GLY A 82 -7.37 -0.08 16.32
CA GLY A 82 -8.09 -1.27 15.91
C GLY A 82 -8.46 -1.20 14.43
N ASP A 83 -9.77 -1.25 14.15
CA ASP A 83 -10.28 -1.20 12.78
C ASP A 83 -10.64 0.21 12.32
N TYR A 84 -10.29 1.23 13.10
CA TYR A 84 -10.59 2.61 12.77
C TYR A 84 -9.35 3.37 12.36
N ILE A 85 -9.48 4.12 11.28
CA ILE A 85 -8.46 5.06 10.82
C ILE A 85 -8.92 6.46 11.21
N HIS A 86 -8.04 7.17 11.89
CA HIS A 86 -8.33 8.50 12.39
C HIS A 86 -7.59 9.55 11.58
N THR A 87 -8.33 10.46 10.97
CA THR A 87 -7.78 11.60 10.26
C THR A 87 -8.27 12.87 10.94
N ASN A 88 -7.54 13.95 10.70
CA ASN A 88 -7.97 15.26 11.17
C ASN A 88 -7.99 16.20 9.98
N GLU A 89 -9.17 16.49 9.49
CA GLU A 89 -9.32 17.45 8.42
C GLU A 89 -10.10 18.66 8.94
N THR A 90 -9.49 19.81 8.82
CA THR A 90 -10.00 21.08 9.34
C THR A 90 -10.20 21.02 10.85
N ASP A 91 -11.42 21.22 11.33
CA ASP A 91 -11.74 21.30 12.75
C ASP A 91 -12.41 20.04 13.31
N HIS A 92 -12.51 18.99 12.47
CA HIS A 92 -13.22 17.78 12.86
C HIS A 92 -12.37 16.54 12.64
N ASN A 93 -12.31 15.70 13.67
CA ASN A 93 -11.70 14.39 13.55
C ASN A 93 -12.62 13.47 12.75
N ARG A 94 -12.05 12.72 11.83
CA ARG A 94 -12.79 11.73 11.06
C ARG A 94 -12.27 10.35 11.34
N PHE A 95 -13.19 9.40 11.37
CA PHE A 95 -12.90 7.99 11.57
C PHE A 95 -13.41 7.20 10.38
N TYR A 96 -12.57 6.33 9.85
CA TYR A 96 -12.93 5.46 8.74
C TYR A 96 -12.82 4.00 9.13
N LEU A 97 -13.79 3.21 8.66
CA LEU A 97 -13.72 1.75 8.66
C LEU A 97 -13.20 1.29 7.31
N ALA A 98 -12.76 0.03 7.22
CA ALA A 98 -12.28 -0.55 5.97
C ALA A 98 -13.24 -0.33 4.81
N LYS A 99 -14.54 -0.47 5.06
CA LYS A 99 -15.57 -0.32 4.02
C LYS A 99 -15.67 1.10 3.44
N HIS A 100 -15.13 2.09 4.13
CA HIS A 100 -15.16 3.49 3.69
C HIS A 100 -13.93 3.88 2.88
N ILE A 101 -12.93 3.00 2.81
CA ILE A 101 -11.68 3.30 2.12
C ILE A 101 -11.90 3.13 0.62
N LYS A 102 -11.69 4.19 -0.12
CA LYS A 102 -11.80 4.20 -1.59
C LYS A 102 -10.44 4.33 -2.25
N THR A 103 -9.57 5.16 -1.67
CA THR A 103 -8.24 5.41 -2.21
C THR A 103 -7.22 5.41 -1.10
N ILE A 104 -6.03 4.93 -1.42
CA ILE A 104 -4.88 4.95 -0.52
C ILE A 104 -3.70 5.50 -1.29
N LEU A 105 -3.07 6.53 -0.73
CA LEU A 105 -1.77 7.01 -1.21
C LEU A 105 -0.80 6.86 -0.04
N THR A 106 0.11 5.91 -0.15
CA THR A 106 1.06 5.66 0.93
C THR A 106 2.05 6.81 1.06
N LYS A 107 2.60 6.97 2.27
CA LYS A 107 3.60 8.02 2.53
C LYS A 107 4.81 7.88 1.61
N GLU A 108 5.23 6.64 1.30
CA GLU A 108 6.33 6.39 0.38
C GLU A 108 6.00 6.84 -1.04
N GLN A 109 4.79 6.52 -1.53
CA GLN A 109 4.35 6.94 -2.86
C GLN A 109 4.11 8.43 -2.93
N TYR A 110 3.59 9.03 -1.87
CA TYR A 110 3.45 10.48 -1.78
C TYR A 110 4.81 11.15 -1.93
N LYS A 111 5.80 10.69 -1.17
CA LYS A 111 7.16 11.23 -1.21
C LYS A 111 7.81 11.05 -2.57
N ALA A 112 7.62 9.88 -3.19
CA ALA A 112 8.22 9.57 -4.50
C ALA A 112 7.65 10.44 -5.63
N ASN A 113 6.39 10.87 -5.51
CA ASN A 113 5.69 11.63 -6.54
C ASN A 113 5.60 13.13 -6.26
N CYS A 114 6.11 13.57 -5.10
CA CYS A 114 6.13 14.98 -4.77
C CYS A 114 7.32 15.70 -5.40
N TYR A 115 7.08 16.92 -5.83
CA TYR A 115 8.17 17.82 -6.17
C TYR A 115 8.65 18.48 -4.88
N THR A 116 9.91 18.26 -4.54
CA THR A 116 10.49 18.83 -3.33
C THR A 116 11.30 20.06 -3.69
N VAL A 117 10.92 21.18 -3.08
CA VAL A 117 11.66 22.44 -3.27
C VAL A 117 12.82 22.46 -2.28
N GLU A 118 14.03 22.49 -2.81
CA GLU A 118 15.22 22.66 -1.97
C GLU A 118 15.39 24.13 -1.63
N ARG A 119 15.57 24.41 -0.35
CA ARG A 119 15.84 25.77 0.11
C ARG A 119 17.21 25.83 0.75
N LYS A 120 18.01 26.72 0.23
CA LYS A 120 19.30 27.05 0.82
C LYS A 120 19.10 28.24 1.73
N GLU A 121 19.53 28.08 2.96
CA GLU A 121 19.56 29.19 3.91
C GLU A 121 20.88 29.95 3.84
#